data_987303f04833a0ab5cfc1f7e21f71710
#
_entry.id   987303f04833a0ab5cfc1f7e21f71710
#
_cell.length_a   1.000
_cell.length_b   1.000
_cell.length_c   1.000
_cell.angle_alpha   90.00
_cell.angle_beta   90.00
_cell.angle_gamma   90.00
#
_symmetry.space_group_name_H-M   'P 1'
#
loop_
_entity.id
_entity.type
_entity.pdbx_description
1 polymer ?
#
loop_
_entity_poly.entity_id
_entity_poly.type
_entity_poly.pdbx_seq_one_letter_code
_entity_poly.pdbx_strand_id
1 'polypeptide(L)'
;NHPLAKEASIRFEQLENYPCLSFEQGDNSSFYLAEEILSTNEYPQVIKANDRATMLNLMIGLNGYTLCSGIICEELNGSDCIAVPFHADEQNPNSLMEIGYVTRKNTILSQMGERYIHYIKQYLKIE
;
A
#
# COMPACT_ATOMS: atom_id res chain seq x y z
N ASN A 1 -16.62 -8.77 5.00
CA ASN A 1 -16.36 -10.04 5.70
C ASN A 1 -15.39 -10.95 4.94
N HIS A 2 -14.21 -10.40 4.55
CA HIS A 2 -13.16 -11.19 3.88
C HIS A 2 -12.70 -12.35 4.80
N PRO A 3 -12.52 -13.57 4.29
CA PRO A 3 -12.12 -14.72 5.12
C PRO A 3 -10.82 -14.48 5.89
N LEU A 4 -9.84 -13.80 5.27
CA LEU A 4 -8.54 -13.50 5.89
C LEU A 4 -8.55 -12.27 6.83
N ALA A 5 -9.67 -11.57 6.95
CA ALA A 5 -9.74 -10.34 7.76
C ALA A 5 -9.53 -10.57 9.28
N LYS A 6 -9.61 -11.82 9.74
CA LYS A 6 -9.42 -12.18 11.15
C LYS A 6 -8.04 -12.77 11.44
N GLU A 7 -7.22 -12.93 10.42
CA GLU A 7 -5.87 -13.46 10.57
C GLU A 7 -4.97 -12.45 11.29
N ALA A 8 -4.08 -12.94 12.12
CA ALA A 8 -3.09 -12.10 12.79
C ALA A 8 -2.00 -11.61 11.79
N SER A 9 -1.77 -12.38 10.75
CA SER A 9 -0.87 -12.07 9.64
C SER A 9 -1.19 -12.96 8.43
N ILE A 10 -0.83 -12.50 7.23
CA ILE A 10 -1.11 -13.17 5.96
C ILE A 10 0.19 -13.47 5.22
N ARG A 11 0.23 -14.60 4.51
CA ARG A 11 1.31 -15.01 3.61
C ARG A 11 0.82 -15.07 2.18
N PHE A 12 1.73 -15.08 1.21
CA PHE A 12 1.42 -15.12 -0.22
C PHE A 12 0.50 -16.29 -0.62
N GLU A 13 0.73 -17.47 -0.09
CA GLU A 13 -0.02 -18.68 -0.43
C GLU A 13 -1.52 -18.54 -0.08
N GLN A 14 -1.82 -17.77 0.97
CA GLN A 14 -3.20 -17.51 1.38
C GLN A 14 -3.93 -16.55 0.43
N LEU A 15 -3.18 -15.73 -0.32
CA LEU A 15 -3.71 -14.71 -1.23
C LEU A 15 -4.00 -15.26 -2.64
N GLU A 16 -3.47 -16.42 -3.03
CA GLU A 16 -3.58 -16.97 -4.38
C GLU A 16 -5.02 -17.16 -4.87
N ASN A 17 -5.96 -17.38 -3.95
CA ASN A 17 -7.37 -17.60 -4.28
C ASN A 17 -8.20 -16.30 -4.38
N TYR A 18 -7.57 -15.15 -4.17
CA TYR A 18 -8.25 -13.85 -4.15
C TYR A 18 -7.64 -12.91 -5.18
N PRO A 19 -8.45 -12.05 -5.83
CA PRO A 19 -7.92 -11.10 -6.78
C PRO A 19 -7.11 -9.98 -6.10
N CYS A 20 -5.92 -9.74 -6.63
CA CYS A 20 -5.09 -8.59 -6.30
C CYS A 20 -5.60 -7.37 -7.07
N LEU A 21 -5.99 -6.32 -6.35
CA LEU A 21 -6.36 -5.04 -6.93
C LEU A 21 -5.12 -4.14 -6.95
N SER A 22 -4.78 -3.65 -8.13
CA SER A 22 -3.59 -2.83 -8.35
C SER A 22 -3.95 -1.56 -9.10
N PHE A 23 -3.19 -0.51 -8.87
CA PHE A 23 -3.31 0.73 -9.63
C PHE A 23 -2.66 0.56 -11.00
N GLU A 24 -3.36 1.02 -12.04
CA GLU A 24 -2.76 1.13 -13.37
C GLU A 24 -1.83 2.34 -13.41
N GLN A 25 -0.54 2.09 -13.55
CA GLN A 25 0.49 3.13 -13.52
C GLN A 25 0.95 3.58 -14.91
N GLY A 26 0.30 3.09 -15.98
CA GLY A 26 0.68 3.33 -17.37
C GLY A 26 1.93 2.54 -17.81
N ASP A 27 2.14 2.47 -19.13
CA ASP A 27 3.16 1.62 -19.76
C ASP A 27 4.61 2.06 -19.49
N ASN A 28 4.83 3.28 -19.02
CA ASN A 28 6.15 3.88 -18.78
C ASN A 28 6.48 4.04 -17.29
N SER A 29 5.74 3.42 -16.39
CA SER A 29 6.02 3.55 -14.96
C SER A 29 7.31 2.82 -14.60
N SER A 30 8.27 3.58 -14.09
CA SER A 30 9.47 2.99 -13.50
C SER A 30 9.08 2.26 -12.22
N PHE A 31 9.64 1.06 -12.02
CA PHE A 31 9.54 0.31 -10.76
C PHE A 31 9.81 1.18 -9.52
N TYR A 32 10.77 2.12 -9.63
CA TYR A 32 11.13 3.04 -8.54
C TYR A 32 10.10 4.15 -8.26
N LEU A 33 9.12 4.31 -9.14
CA LEU A 33 8.03 5.28 -8.99
C LEU A 33 6.70 4.59 -8.70
N ALA A 34 6.71 3.26 -8.52
CA ALA A 34 5.52 2.52 -8.15
C ALA A 34 5.03 2.96 -6.77
N GLU A 35 3.76 3.30 -6.67
CA GLU A 35 3.13 3.67 -5.39
C GLU A 35 3.19 2.50 -4.41
N GLU A 36 3.10 1.28 -4.93
CA GLU A 36 3.16 0.04 -4.16
C GLU A 36 4.07 -0.96 -4.88
N ILE A 37 5.28 -1.14 -4.39
CA ILE A 37 6.31 -1.96 -5.05
C ILE A 37 5.84 -3.41 -5.23
N LEU A 38 5.19 -3.99 -4.23
CA LEU A 38 4.70 -5.37 -4.29
C LEU A 38 3.57 -5.56 -5.31
N SER A 39 2.86 -4.50 -5.69
CA SER A 39 1.81 -4.55 -6.71
C SER A 39 2.37 -4.71 -8.13
N THR A 40 3.68 -4.57 -8.33
CA THR A 40 4.36 -4.79 -9.61
C THR A 40 4.66 -6.27 -9.89
N ASN A 41 4.50 -7.15 -8.89
CA ASN A 41 4.68 -8.59 -9.06
C ASN A 41 3.54 -9.20 -9.90
N GLU A 42 3.81 -10.32 -10.52
CA GLU A 42 2.79 -11.12 -11.20
C GLU A 42 2.02 -11.95 -10.16
N TYR A 43 0.73 -11.76 -10.10
CA TYR A 43 -0.20 -12.53 -9.28
C TYR A 43 -1.13 -13.35 -10.18
N PRO A 44 -1.62 -14.52 -9.73
CA PRO A 44 -2.52 -15.37 -10.54
C PRO A 44 -3.79 -14.65 -11.00
N GLN A 45 -4.30 -13.74 -10.17
CA GLN A 45 -5.49 -12.96 -10.47
C GLN A 45 -5.19 -11.49 -10.17
N VAL A 46 -5.13 -10.65 -11.21
CA VAL A 46 -4.87 -9.20 -11.09
C VAL A 46 -6.00 -8.43 -11.75
N ILE A 47 -6.52 -7.45 -11.04
CA ILE A 47 -7.45 -6.46 -11.59
C ILE A 47 -6.77 -5.09 -11.46
N LYS A 48 -6.57 -4.43 -12.59
CA LYS A 48 -6.02 -3.06 -12.62
C LYS A 48 -7.15 -2.06 -12.68
N ALA A 49 -7.09 -1.05 -11.82
CA ALA A 49 -8.01 0.08 -11.81
C ALA A 49 -7.23 1.39 -11.93
N ASN A 50 -7.81 2.36 -12.60
CA ASN A 50 -7.20 3.67 -12.81
C ASN A 50 -7.71 4.74 -11.84
N ASP A 51 -8.64 4.39 -10.97
CA ASP A 51 -9.09 5.24 -9.88
C ASP A 51 -9.30 4.46 -8.58
N ARG A 52 -9.09 5.15 -7.45
CA ARG A 52 -9.12 4.55 -6.12
C ARG A 52 -10.52 4.10 -5.69
N ALA A 53 -11.54 4.84 -6.06
CA ALA A 53 -12.91 4.51 -5.65
C ALA A 53 -13.38 3.22 -6.32
N THR A 54 -13.12 3.06 -7.62
CA THR A 54 -13.38 1.81 -8.36
C THR A 54 -12.59 0.65 -7.77
N MET A 55 -11.30 0.86 -7.47
CA MET A 55 -10.45 -0.16 -6.87
C MET A 55 -11.02 -0.66 -5.54
N LEU A 56 -11.40 0.24 -4.63
CA LEU A 56 -11.98 -0.12 -3.33
C LEU A 56 -13.32 -0.84 -3.47
N ASN A 57 -14.20 -0.38 -4.35
CA ASN A 57 -15.49 -1.03 -4.59
C ASN A 57 -15.33 -2.45 -5.14
N LEU A 58 -14.40 -2.65 -6.07
CA LEU A 58 -14.08 -3.98 -6.61
C LEU A 58 -13.44 -4.87 -5.54
N MET A 59 -12.55 -4.33 -4.72
CA MET A 59 -11.92 -5.06 -3.63
C MET A 59 -12.97 -5.59 -2.64
N ILE A 60 -13.93 -4.75 -2.25
CA ILE A 60 -15.03 -5.15 -1.36
C ILE A 60 -15.95 -6.17 -2.04
N GLY A 61 -16.36 -5.88 -3.29
CA GLY A 61 -17.33 -6.70 -4.01
C GLY A 61 -16.82 -8.09 -4.41
N LEU A 62 -15.51 -8.23 -4.62
CA LEU A 62 -14.88 -9.48 -5.07
C LEU A 62 -14.13 -10.22 -3.97
N ASN A 63 -14.18 -9.74 -2.72
CA ASN A 63 -13.30 -10.21 -1.64
C ASN A 63 -11.82 -10.17 -2.06
N GLY A 64 -11.41 -9.07 -2.71
CA GLY A 64 -10.05 -8.88 -3.16
C GLY A 64 -9.17 -8.27 -2.09
N TYR A 65 -7.90 -8.09 -2.45
CA TYR A 65 -6.91 -7.44 -1.60
C TYR A 65 -6.06 -6.48 -2.42
N THR A 66 -5.40 -5.57 -1.73
CA THR A 66 -4.29 -4.78 -2.27
C THR A 66 -3.13 -4.79 -1.27
N LEU A 67 -1.91 -4.70 -1.77
CA LEU A 67 -0.72 -4.59 -0.93
C LEU A 67 -0.40 -3.12 -0.74
N CYS A 68 -0.26 -2.68 0.49
CA CYS A 68 -0.03 -1.28 0.82
C CYS A 68 0.94 -1.14 2.02
N SER A 69 1.28 0.09 2.36
CA SER A 69 2.12 0.40 3.52
C SER A 69 1.51 0.02 4.88
N GLY A 70 0.25 -0.41 4.89
CA GLY A 70 -0.48 -0.74 6.12
C GLY A 70 -1.08 0.47 6.84
N ILE A 71 -0.87 1.67 6.34
CA ILE A 71 -1.44 2.89 6.92
C ILE A 71 -2.78 3.16 6.24
N ILE A 72 -3.86 2.86 6.94
CA ILE A 72 -5.23 3.11 6.48
C ILE A 72 -5.91 4.11 7.40
N CYS A 73 -6.46 5.17 6.81
CA CYS A 73 -7.31 6.12 7.51
C CYS A 73 -8.77 5.65 7.42
N GLU A 74 -9.31 5.15 8.51
CA GLU A 74 -10.70 4.65 8.59
C GLU A 74 -11.72 5.74 8.28
N GLU A 75 -11.44 6.99 8.69
CA GLU A 75 -12.32 8.13 8.42
C GLU A 75 -12.50 8.41 6.93
N LEU A 76 -11.49 8.09 6.11
CA LEU A 76 -11.54 8.29 4.66
C LEU A 76 -11.98 7.04 3.88
N ASN A 77 -11.66 5.85 4.37
CA ASN A 77 -11.89 4.59 3.67
C ASN A 77 -13.09 3.80 4.21
N GLY A 78 -13.68 4.23 5.33
CA GLY A 78 -14.76 3.51 5.98
C GLY A 78 -14.29 2.24 6.71
N SER A 79 -15.23 1.54 7.32
CA SER A 79 -14.99 0.31 8.08
C SER A 79 -14.97 -0.97 7.25
N ASP A 80 -15.16 -0.86 5.93
CA ASP A 80 -15.26 -2.03 5.04
C ASP A 80 -13.90 -2.61 4.64
N CYS A 81 -12.81 -1.85 4.87
CA CYS A 81 -11.45 -2.25 4.60
C CYS A 81 -10.62 -2.27 5.89
N ILE A 82 -9.80 -3.28 6.05
CA ILE A 82 -8.85 -3.38 7.16
C ILE A 82 -7.44 -3.66 6.64
N ALA A 83 -6.41 -3.22 7.37
CA ALA A 83 -5.05 -3.64 7.15
C ALA A 83 -4.72 -4.87 8.02
N VAL A 84 -4.21 -5.92 7.38
CA VAL A 84 -3.70 -7.10 8.06
C VAL A 84 -2.20 -7.20 7.78
N PRO A 85 -1.34 -7.42 8.79
CA PRO A 85 0.08 -7.60 8.57
C PRO A 85 0.38 -8.68 7.54
N PHE A 86 1.27 -8.35 6.60
CA PHE A 86 1.68 -9.23 5.53
C PHE A 86 3.13 -9.67 5.73
N HIS A 87 3.37 -10.98 5.71
CA HIS A 87 4.71 -11.56 5.71
C HIS A 87 5.13 -11.84 4.28
N ALA A 88 5.87 -10.91 3.69
CA ALA A 88 6.58 -11.17 2.46
C ALA A 88 7.76 -12.13 2.72
N ASP A 89 8.16 -12.86 1.68
CA ASP A 89 9.36 -13.70 1.73
C ASP A 89 10.57 -12.79 2.04
N GLU A 90 11.32 -13.11 3.10
CA GLU A 90 12.52 -12.36 3.51
C GLU A 90 13.61 -12.34 2.42
N GLN A 91 13.57 -13.28 1.49
CA GLN A 91 14.48 -13.33 0.34
C GLN A 91 14.06 -12.39 -0.80
N ASN A 92 12.85 -11.83 -0.76
CA ASN A 92 12.41 -10.89 -1.76
C ASN A 92 12.91 -9.48 -1.42
N PRO A 93 13.80 -8.87 -2.23
CA PRO A 93 14.32 -7.53 -1.97
C PRO A 93 13.24 -6.44 -1.96
N ASN A 94 12.06 -6.74 -2.50
CA ASN A 94 10.91 -5.84 -2.56
C ASN A 94 9.97 -5.99 -1.36
N SER A 95 10.32 -6.81 -0.37
CA SER A 95 9.52 -7.02 0.84
C SER A 95 9.47 -5.80 1.77
N LEU A 96 10.42 -4.88 1.63
CA LEU A 96 10.50 -3.65 2.41
C LEU A 96 10.14 -2.45 1.53
N MET A 97 9.17 -1.66 1.98
CA MET A 97 8.79 -0.40 1.35
C MET A 97 9.43 0.75 2.12
N GLU A 98 10.42 1.40 1.50
CA GLU A 98 10.99 2.62 2.05
C GLU A 98 10.07 3.81 1.80
N ILE A 99 9.62 4.46 2.86
CA ILE A 99 8.79 5.66 2.77
C ILE A 99 9.63 6.86 3.19
N GLY A 100 9.70 7.86 2.34
CA GLY A 100 10.48 9.05 2.58
C GLY A 100 9.83 10.31 2.03
N TYR A 101 10.53 11.41 2.12
CA TYR A 101 10.14 12.67 1.50
C TYR A 101 11.26 13.20 0.61
N VAL A 102 10.88 13.89 -0.45
CA VAL A 102 11.82 14.47 -1.41
C VAL A 102 11.76 15.99 -1.31
N THR A 103 12.93 16.62 -1.23
CA THR A 103 13.08 18.08 -1.29
C THR A 103 13.96 18.48 -2.46
N ARG A 104 13.80 19.71 -2.93
CA ARG A 104 14.73 20.27 -3.91
C ARG A 104 16.11 20.43 -3.26
N LYS A 105 17.16 20.04 -3.96
CA LYS A 105 18.55 20.18 -3.51
C LYS A 105 18.85 21.64 -3.09
N ASN A 106 19.48 21.81 -1.95
CA ASN A 106 19.82 23.12 -1.36
C ASN A 106 18.62 24.02 -1.00
N THR A 107 17.44 23.45 -0.81
CA THR A 107 16.29 24.21 -0.30
C THR A 107 16.20 24.07 1.20
N ILE A 108 16.09 25.20 1.90
CA ILE A 108 15.75 25.24 3.32
C ILE A 108 14.25 25.00 3.44
N LEU A 109 13.85 24.05 4.25
CA LEU A 109 12.44 23.79 4.53
C LEU A 109 11.82 25.00 5.23
N SER A 110 10.57 25.31 4.89
CA SER A 110 9.79 26.29 5.65
C SER A 110 9.47 25.73 7.04
N GLN A 111 9.20 26.61 8.00
CA GLN A 111 8.74 26.19 9.34
C GLN A 111 7.53 25.24 9.28
N MET A 112 6.63 25.46 8.33
CA MET A 112 5.47 24.57 8.14
C MET A 112 5.91 23.21 7.63
N GLY A 113 6.84 23.14 6.68
CA GLY A 113 7.41 21.89 6.19
C GLY A 113 8.12 21.09 7.27
N GLU A 114 8.92 21.76 8.11
CA GLU A 114 9.58 21.11 9.26
C GLU A 114 8.57 20.56 10.26
N ARG A 115 7.53 21.33 10.60
CA ARG A 115 6.45 20.89 11.49
C ARG A 115 5.69 19.69 10.91
N TYR A 116 5.38 19.71 9.61
CA TYR A 116 4.70 18.61 8.95
C TYR A 116 5.52 17.31 9.02
N ILE A 117 6.80 17.37 8.69
CA ILE A 117 7.71 16.21 8.80
C ILE A 117 7.79 15.73 10.25
N HIS A 118 7.92 16.66 11.21
CA HIS A 118 7.95 16.31 12.62
C HIS A 118 6.69 15.55 13.07
N TYR A 119 5.49 15.99 12.68
CA TYR A 119 4.25 15.29 13.01
C TYR A 119 4.14 13.93 12.34
N ILE A 120 4.59 13.79 11.07
CA ILE A 120 4.65 12.48 10.41
C ILE A 120 5.56 11.53 11.20
N LYS A 121 6.74 11.97 11.57
CA LYS A 121 7.68 11.16 12.37
C LYS A 121 7.06 10.74 13.70
N GLN A 122 6.42 11.66 14.41
CA GLN A 122 5.72 11.33 15.66
C GLN A 122 4.61 10.29 15.45
N TYR A 123 3.81 10.46 14.40
CA TYR A 123 2.73 9.52 14.07
C TYR A 123 3.27 8.11 13.76
N LEU A 124 4.35 8.03 13.00
CA LEU A 124 5.00 6.76 12.65
C LEU A 124 5.92 6.22 13.75
N LYS A 125 6.11 6.94 14.85
CA LYS A 125 7.02 6.58 15.96
C LYS A 125 8.45 6.32 15.51
N ILE A 126 8.94 7.11 14.55
CA ILE A 126 10.32 7.08 14.06
C ILE A 126 11.06 8.34 14.52
N GLU A 127 12.37 8.21 14.79
CA GLU A 127 13.26 9.31 15.20
C GLU A 127 13.70 10.21 14.01
#